data_88a1bf01f952c118319eb036f966d993
#
_entry.id   88a1bf01f952c118319eb036f966d993
#
_cell.length_a   1.000
_cell.length_b   1.000
_cell.length_c   1.000
_cell.angle_alpha   90.00
_cell.angle_beta   90.00
_cell.angle_gamma   90.00
#
_symmetry.space_group_name_H-M   'P 1'
#
loop_
_entity.id
_entity.type
_entity.pdbx_description
1 polymer ?
#
loop_
_entity_poly.entity_id
_entity_poly.type
_entity_poly.pdbx_seq_one_letter_code
_entity_poly.pdbx_strand_id
1 'polypeptide(L)'
;MAQQHIQAVGPLVQERVWALSCVMRVATSIGEVYFKAVPPFMTQESVAMQEVSRQYPDLLPAPLAVDTGRGWMIMPDFGRDSLLYVPDLSRWQEALRRCAHMQVEQARYVDEWLARGIPDRRLPRMVHLTEPLMTLASRLLAGSPPGLSAEEVAGLHALPLRMHLRCVKLATYGIPPTLVHGDLGGNILVHGERYTFFDWTDVCIAHPFFELTTIIDTVFDDSVLPHEAPVHTQLRDTYLEPWTAYETIERLVEAFEVSTPLGALHQAMSYMWMLMNVAEDARWELERGLVRWLRHLLPSQRPEG
;
A
#
# COMPACT_ATOMS: atom_id res chain seq x y z
N MET A 1 -8.95 -31.76 0.39
CA MET A 1 -7.53 -31.36 0.56
C MET A 1 -6.90 -32.31 1.55
N ALA A 2 -5.81 -32.98 1.22
CA ALA A 2 -5.08 -33.79 2.17
C ALA A 2 -4.55 -32.87 3.28
N GLN A 3 -4.89 -33.13 4.54
CA GLN A 3 -4.29 -32.47 5.70
C GLN A 3 -2.80 -32.85 5.69
N GLN A 4 -1.94 -31.90 5.31
CA GLN A 4 -0.51 -32.05 5.52
C GLN A 4 -0.30 -32.01 7.05
N HIS A 5 0.16 -33.11 7.62
CA HIS A 5 0.54 -33.15 9.04
C HIS A 5 1.87 -32.41 9.22
N ILE A 6 1.79 -31.08 9.37
CA ILE A 6 2.95 -30.25 9.68
C ILE A 6 3.22 -30.36 11.18
N GLN A 7 4.41 -30.81 11.56
CA GLN A 7 4.81 -30.93 12.96
C GLN A 7 5.82 -29.84 13.32
N ALA A 8 5.58 -29.14 14.42
CA ALA A 8 6.57 -28.22 14.98
C ALA A 8 7.77 -29.05 15.51
N VAL A 9 9.00 -28.66 15.11
CA VAL A 9 10.25 -29.30 15.54
C VAL A 9 11.15 -28.36 16.34
N GLY A 10 10.71 -27.13 16.59
CA GLY A 10 11.40 -26.12 17.39
C GLY A 10 10.44 -25.25 18.20
N PRO A 11 10.98 -24.33 19.02
CA PRO A 11 10.16 -23.40 19.78
C PRO A 11 9.43 -22.39 18.89
N LEU A 12 8.30 -21.89 19.36
CA LEU A 12 7.62 -20.74 18.78
C LEU A 12 8.42 -19.48 19.11
N VAL A 13 8.81 -18.70 18.10
CA VAL A 13 9.59 -17.46 18.21
C VAL A 13 8.72 -16.29 17.82
N GLN A 14 8.67 -15.25 18.66
CA GLN A 14 8.02 -13.99 18.33
C GLN A 14 8.95 -13.16 17.46
N GLU A 15 8.55 -12.88 16.21
CA GLU A 15 9.30 -12.03 15.28
C GLU A 15 8.90 -10.56 15.45
N ARG A 16 7.59 -10.27 15.50
CA ARG A 16 7.06 -8.92 15.67
C ARG A 16 5.69 -8.95 16.34
N VAL A 17 5.49 -8.07 17.31
CA VAL A 17 4.16 -7.78 17.88
C VAL A 17 4.02 -6.28 18.02
N TRP A 18 2.98 -5.73 17.42
CA TRP A 18 2.62 -4.32 17.50
C TRP A 18 1.10 -4.14 17.27
N ALA A 19 0.62 -2.91 17.21
CA ALA A 19 -0.83 -2.63 17.15
C ALA A 19 -1.55 -3.21 15.93
N LEU A 20 -0.83 -3.43 14.81
CA LEU A 20 -1.44 -3.87 13.55
C LEU A 20 -1.20 -5.33 13.21
N SER A 21 -0.24 -6.01 13.86
CA SER A 21 -0.02 -7.43 13.61
C SER A 21 0.76 -8.12 14.72
N CYS A 22 0.54 -9.44 14.82
CA CYS A 22 1.39 -10.36 15.55
C CYS A 22 1.97 -11.36 14.55
N VAL A 23 3.30 -11.44 14.47
CA VAL A 23 4.02 -12.39 13.60
C VAL A 23 4.87 -13.31 14.47
N MET A 24 4.67 -14.61 14.33
CA MET A 24 5.41 -15.66 15.00
C MET A 24 5.99 -16.62 13.99
N ARG A 25 7.12 -17.23 14.32
CA ARG A 25 7.82 -18.21 13.50
C ARG A 25 8.04 -19.49 14.26
N VAL A 26 7.97 -20.63 13.56
CA VAL A 26 8.28 -21.94 14.11
C VAL A 26 8.96 -22.81 13.06
N ALA A 27 10.02 -23.51 13.46
CA ALA A 27 10.63 -24.57 12.64
C ALA A 27 9.69 -25.79 12.62
N THR A 28 9.45 -26.33 11.44
CA THR A 28 8.53 -27.47 11.24
C THR A 28 9.19 -28.56 10.38
N SER A 29 8.50 -29.69 10.25
CA SER A 29 8.91 -30.81 9.39
C SER A 29 9.00 -30.47 7.90
N ILE A 30 8.49 -29.31 7.46
CA ILE A 30 8.52 -28.83 6.06
C ILE A 30 9.36 -27.55 5.89
N GLY A 31 10.10 -27.11 6.91
CA GLY A 31 10.85 -25.85 6.94
C GLY A 31 10.27 -24.84 7.93
N GLU A 32 10.70 -23.60 7.84
CA GLU A 32 10.15 -22.53 8.68
C GLU A 32 8.73 -22.15 8.22
N VAL A 33 7.88 -21.87 9.17
CA VAL A 33 6.48 -21.47 8.97
C VAL A 33 6.20 -20.26 9.82
N TYR A 34 5.46 -19.31 9.27
CA TYR A 34 5.07 -18.06 9.92
C TYR A 34 3.57 -18.06 10.20
N PHE A 35 3.21 -17.73 11.43
CA PHE A 35 1.85 -17.36 11.80
C PHE A 35 1.75 -15.83 11.82
N LYS A 36 0.77 -15.28 11.11
CA LYS A 36 0.40 -13.85 11.19
C LYS A 36 -1.04 -13.73 11.64
N ALA A 37 -1.26 -12.88 12.63
CA ALA A 37 -2.59 -12.44 13.05
C ALA A 37 -2.67 -10.91 12.90
N VAL A 38 -3.78 -10.44 12.33
CA VAL A 38 -4.11 -9.00 12.24
C VAL A 38 -5.33 -8.69 13.09
N PRO A 39 -5.51 -7.43 13.53
CA PRO A 39 -6.70 -7.04 14.28
C PRO A 39 -7.97 -7.15 13.42
N PRO A 40 -9.16 -7.22 14.04
CA PRO A 40 -10.44 -7.44 13.32
C PRO A 40 -10.74 -6.42 12.22
N PHE A 41 -10.21 -5.21 12.32
CA PHE A 41 -10.40 -4.18 11.31
C PHE A 41 -9.47 -4.31 10.08
N MET A 42 -8.55 -5.30 10.07
CA MET A 42 -7.60 -5.56 8.98
C MET A 42 -7.74 -6.98 8.39
N THR A 43 -8.84 -7.66 8.62
CA THR A 43 -9.08 -9.03 8.13
C THR A 43 -9.07 -9.15 6.60
N GLN A 44 -9.25 -8.03 5.86
CA GLN A 44 -9.13 -8.00 4.40
C GLN A 44 -7.78 -8.52 3.89
N GLU A 45 -6.70 -8.41 4.67
CA GLU A 45 -5.40 -8.98 4.30
C GLU A 45 -5.50 -10.48 4.06
N SER A 46 -6.13 -11.21 4.98
CA SER A 46 -6.26 -12.67 4.87
C SER A 46 -7.10 -13.10 3.66
N VAL A 47 -8.10 -12.31 3.29
CA VAL A 47 -8.91 -12.50 2.07
C VAL A 47 -8.04 -12.26 0.82
N ALA A 48 -7.29 -11.16 0.78
CA ALA A 48 -6.41 -10.84 -0.32
C ALA A 48 -5.31 -11.90 -0.49
N MET A 49 -4.62 -12.27 0.59
CA MET A 49 -3.59 -13.30 0.60
C MET A 49 -4.10 -14.63 0.02
N GLN A 50 -5.29 -15.07 0.41
CA GLN A 50 -5.89 -16.31 -0.09
C GLN A 50 -6.22 -16.24 -1.59
N GLU A 51 -6.83 -15.16 -2.04
CA GLU A 51 -7.31 -15.05 -3.41
C GLU A 51 -6.21 -14.65 -4.41
N VAL A 52 -5.31 -13.73 -4.02
CA VAL A 52 -4.18 -13.32 -4.87
C VAL A 52 -3.21 -14.48 -5.06
N SER A 53 -2.86 -15.24 -3.99
CA SER A 53 -1.96 -16.38 -4.11
C SER A 53 -2.52 -17.49 -5.01
N ARG A 54 -3.83 -17.64 -5.07
CA ARG A 54 -4.50 -18.62 -5.95
C ARG A 54 -4.42 -18.20 -7.42
N GLN A 55 -4.50 -16.90 -7.70
CA GLN A 55 -4.48 -16.35 -9.06
C GLN A 55 -3.05 -16.08 -9.55
N TYR A 56 -2.16 -15.68 -8.66
CA TYR A 56 -0.77 -15.28 -8.96
C TYR A 56 0.24 -16.03 -8.06
N PRO A 57 0.35 -17.36 -8.19
CA PRO A 57 1.25 -18.15 -7.33
C PRO A 57 2.73 -17.80 -7.52
N ASP A 58 3.09 -17.16 -8.64
CA ASP A 58 4.44 -16.67 -8.92
C ASP A 58 4.77 -15.36 -8.19
N LEU A 59 3.75 -14.59 -7.80
CA LEU A 59 3.89 -13.33 -7.05
C LEU A 59 3.64 -13.49 -5.56
N LEU A 60 2.87 -14.49 -5.16
CA LEU A 60 2.53 -14.71 -3.76
C LEU A 60 2.35 -16.21 -3.50
N PRO A 61 3.23 -16.85 -2.71
CA PRO A 61 3.05 -18.24 -2.31
C PRO A 61 1.75 -18.44 -1.53
N ALA A 62 1.06 -19.54 -1.82
CA ALA A 62 -0.19 -19.85 -1.14
C ALA A 62 0.01 -20.04 0.37
N PRO A 63 -0.82 -19.42 1.21
CA PRO A 63 -0.82 -19.70 2.63
C PRO A 63 -1.15 -21.19 2.89
N LEU A 64 -0.53 -21.75 3.92
CA LEU A 64 -0.77 -23.14 4.34
C LEU A 64 -2.15 -23.29 4.99
N ALA A 65 -2.61 -22.27 5.69
CA ALA A 65 -3.95 -22.18 6.25
C ALA A 65 -4.36 -20.70 6.42
N VAL A 66 -5.66 -20.44 6.30
CA VAL A 66 -6.24 -19.09 6.48
C VAL A 66 -7.54 -19.20 7.24
N ASP A 67 -7.73 -18.34 8.23
CA ASP A 67 -9.02 -18.03 8.86
C ASP A 67 -9.36 -16.56 8.56
N THR A 68 -10.12 -16.35 7.51
CA THR A 68 -10.50 -14.99 7.05
C THR A 68 -11.42 -14.27 8.04
N GLY A 69 -12.16 -15.01 8.86
CA GLY A 69 -13.02 -14.41 9.89
C GLY A 69 -12.24 -13.80 11.05
N ARG A 70 -11.06 -14.37 11.38
CA ARG A 70 -10.18 -13.88 12.44
C ARG A 70 -9.00 -13.08 11.92
N GLY A 71 -8.73 -13.07 10.62
CA GLY A 71 -7.52 -12.47 10.03
C GLY A 71 -6.25 -13.25 10.42
N TRP A 72 -6.33 -14.57 10.57
CA TRP A 72 -5.20 -15.43 10.91
C TRP A 72 -4.71 -16.21 9.71
N MET A 73 -3.39 -16.27 9.56
CA MET A 73 -2.76 -16.96 8.45
C MET A 73 -1.55 -17.76 8.91
N ILE A 74 -1.37 -18.93 8.31
CA ILE A 74 -0.14 -19.71 8.41
C ILE A 74 0.49 -19.71 7.02
N MET A 75 1.73 -19.22 6.93
CA MET A 75 2.43 -18.98 5.67
C MET A 75 3.73 -19.77 5.64
N PRO A 76 4.15 -20.26 4.47
CA PRO A 76 5.52 -20.74 4.31
C PRO A 76 6.51 -19.57 4.47
N ASP A 77 7.78 -19.89 4.63
CA ASP A 77 8.85 -18.89 4.55
C ASP A 77 8.93 -18.34 3.11
N PHE A 78 8.81 -17.04 2.96
CA PHE A 78 8.93 -16.33 1.68
C PHE A 78 10.38 -15.96 1.34
N GLY A 79 11.32 -16.16 2.27
CA GLY A 79 12.68 -15.63 2.20
C GLY A 79 12.83 -14.28 2.89
N ARG A 80 14.01 -13.67 2.75
CA ARG A 80 14.38 -12.43 3.47
C ARG A 80 15.01 -11.37 2.58
N ASP A 81 15.20 -11.64 1.31
CA ASP A 81 15.91 -10.75 0.37
C ASP A 81 14.98 -9.62 -0.10
N SER A 82 14.87 -8.58 0.70
CA SER A 82 14.04 -7.42 0.35
C SER A 82 14.63 -6.64 -0.81
N LEU A 83 13.76 -6.26 -1.75
CA LEU A 83 14.11 -5.40 -2.89
C LEU A 83 14.61 -4.02 -2.45
N LEU A 84 14.24 -3.54 -1.25
CA LEU A 84 14.75 -2.30 -0.65
C LEU A 84 16.29 -2.26 -0.53
N TYR A 85 16.94 -3.43 -0.44
CA TYR A 85 18.40 -3.51 -0.36
C TYR A 85 19.07 -3.79 -1.70
N VAL A 86 18.32 -3.71 -2.80
CA VAL A 86 18.81 -3.98 -4.15
C VAL A 86 18.79 -2.68 -4.98
N PRO A 87 19.91 -1.96 -5.09
CA PRO A 87 20.01 -0.71 -5.85
C PRO A 87 20.15 -0.96 -7.36
N ASP A 88 19.24 -1.72 -7.91
CA ASP A 88 19.19 -2.11 -9.32
C ASP A 88 17.85 -1.68 -9.94
N LEU A 89 17.92 -0.67 -10.80
CA LEU A 89 16.75 -0.11 -11.48
C LEU A 89 15.98 -1.16 -12.28
N SER A 90 16.67 -2.10 -12.91
CA SER A 90 16.01 -3.13 -13.73
C SER A 90 15.15 -4.07 -12.88
N ARG A 91 15.58 -4.36 -11.65
CA ARG A 91 14.80 -5.15 -10.69
C ARG A 91 13.54 -4.42 -10.24
N TRP A 92 13.62 -3.13 -9.99
CA TRP A 92 12.47 -2.30 -9.66
C TRP A 92 11.50 -2.17 -10.84
N GLN A 93 12.01 -1.98 -12.06
CA GLN A 93 11.19 -1.97 -13.26
C GLN A 93 10.43 -3.29 -13.45
N GLU A 94 11.07 -4.43 -13.22
CA GLU A 94 10.40 -5.74 -13.32
C GLU A 94 9.30 -5.90 -12.26
N ALA A 95 9.55 -5.50 -11.02
CA ALA A 95 8.53 -5.50 -9.96
C ALA A 95 7.33 -4.63 -10.32
N LEU A 96 7.57 -3.41 -10.82
CA LEU A 96 6.54 -2.48 -11.28
C LEU A 96 5.72 -3.03 -12.44
N ARG A 97 6.37 -3.65 -13.43
CA ARG A 97 5.70 -4.28 -14.57
C ARG A 97 4.77 -5.39 -14.12
N ARG A 98 5.24 -6.29 -13.22
CA ARG A 98 4.43 -7.38 -12.68
C ARG A 98 3.24 -6.86 -11.89
N CYS A 99 3.44 -5.83 -11.06
CA CYS A 99 2.37 -5.16 -10.32
C CYS A 99 1.32 -4.58 -11.29
N ALA A 100 1.74 -3.80 -12.27
CA ALA A 100 0.84 -3.16 -13.23
C ALA A 100 0.04 -4.18 -14.06
N HIS A 101 0.67 -5.26 -14.52
CA HIS A 101 -0.03 -6.34 -15.23
C HIS A 101 -1.10 -7.00 -14.35
N MET A 102 -0.75 -7.36 -13.11
CA MET A 102 -1.72 -7.89 -12.15
C MET A 102 -2.90 -6.92 -11.97
N GLN A 103 -2.62 -5.64 -11.79
CA GLN A 103 -3.65 -4.62 -11.59
C GLN A 103 -4.56 -4.43 -12.81
N VAL A 104 -4.00 -4.43 -14.03
CA VAL A 104 -4.77 -4.37 -15.28
C VAL A 104 -5.74 -5.56 -15.38
N GLU A 105 -5.30 -6.76 -15.01
CA GLU A 105 -6.16 -7.94 -15.00
C GLU A 105 -7.24 -7.84 -13.91
N GLN A 106 -6.87 -7.38 -12.70
CA GLN A 106 -7.77 -7.27 -11.56
C GLN A 106 -8.82 -6.17 -11.69
N ALA A 107 -8.63 -5.21 -12.59
CA ALA A 107 -9.63 -4.18 -12.89
C ALA A 107 -10.99 -4.75 -13.35
N ARG A 108 -11.02 -5.99 -13.83
CA ARG A 108 -12.25 -6.70 -14.26
C ARG A 108 -13.05 -7.27 -13.10
N TYR A 109 -12.45 -7.42 -11.91
CA TYR A 109 -13.00 -8.14 -10.76
C TYR A 109 -13.31 -7.23 -9.56
N VAL A 110 -13.41 -5.91 -9.81
CA VAL A 110 -13.62 -4.90 -8.75
C VAL A 110 -14.84 -5.21 -7.89
N ASP A 111 -15.98 -5.52 -8.51
CA ASP A 111 -17.21 -5.81 -7.76
C ASP A 111 -17.11 -7.10 -6.94
N GLU A 112 -16.36 -8.09 -7.43
CA GLU A 112 -16.09 -9.31 -6.69
C GLU A 112 -15.21 -9.06 -5.46
N TRP A 113 -14.19 -8.22 -5.58
CA TRP A 113 -13.34 -7.83 -4.46
C TRP A 113 -14.12 -7.05 -3.41
N LEU A 114 -14.95 -6.09 -3.82
CA LEU A 114 -15.81 -5.35 -2.91
C LEU A 114 -16.82 -6.27 -2.20
N ALA A 115 -17.38 -7.24 -2.89
CA ALA A 115 -18.29 -8.24 -2.30
C ALA A 115 -17.59 -9.15 -1.28
N ARG A 116 -16.27 -9.35 -1.38
CA ARG A 116 -15.44 -10.07 -0.40
C ARG A 116 -15.01 -9.22 0.79
N GLY A 117 -15.40 -7.95 0.83
CA GLY A 117 -15.09 -7.04 1.93
C GLY A 117 -13.76 -6.29 1.78
N ILE A 118 -13.14 -6.30 0.59
CA ILE A 118 -11.98 -5.43 0.32
C ILE A 118 -12.43 -3.96 0.36
N PRO A 119 -11.75 -3.08 1.10
CA PRO A 119 -12.15 -1.69 1.28
C PRO A 119 -12.30 -0.90 -0.02
N ASP A 120 -13.37 -0.12 -0.12
CA ASP A 120 -13.59 0.81 -1.23
C ASP A 120 -12.88 2.14 -0.99
N ARG A 121 -11.85 2.41 -1.77
CA ARG A 121 -11.07 3.66 -1.81
C ARG A 121 -11.12 4.32 -3.20
N ARG A 122 -12.14 4.04 -4.00
CA ARG A 122 -12.35 4.65 -5.32
C ARG A 122 -12.56 6.16 -5.19
N LEU A 123 -12.31 6.89 -6.28
CA LEU A 123 -12.34 8.37 -6.30
C LEU A 123 -13.60 8.99 -5.66
N PRO A 124 -14.84 8.50 -5.92
CA PRO A 124 -16.03 9.05 -5.26
C PRO A 124 -15.98 8.89 -3.74
N ARG A 125 -15.48 7.76 -3.24
CA ARG A 125 -15.34 7.51 -1.80
C ARG A 125 -14.31 8.42 -1.17
N MET A 126 -13.19 8.64 -1.86
CA MET A 126 -12.14 9.56 -1.39
C MET A 126 -12.64 10.99 -1.24
N VAL A 127 -13.44 11.48 -2.20
CA VAL A 127 -14.07 12.81 -2.12
C VAL A 127 -14.85 12.95 -0.82
N HIS A 128 -15.69 11.97 -0.49
CA HIS A 128 -16.50 12.00 0.73
C HIS A 128 -15.68 11.92 2.03
N LEU A 129 -14.51 11.28 2.00
CA LEU A 129 -13.67 11.08 3.18
C LEU A 129 -12.67 12.22 3.41
N THR A 130 -12.40 13.06 2.40
CA THR A 130 -11.34 14.09 2.48
C THR A 130 -11.62 15.14 3.55
N GLU A 131 -12.80 15.74 3.58
CA GLU A 131 -13.12 16.78 4.57
C GLU A 131 -13.15 16.23 6.00
N PRO A 132 -13.82 15.09 6.29
CA PRO A 132 -13.71 14.46 7.61
C PRO A 132 -12.28 14.15 8.03
N LEU A 133 -11.43 13.65 7.12
CA LEU A 133 -10.02 13.39 7.38
C LEU A 133 -9.29 14.67 7.80
N MET A 134 -9.41 15.76 7.03
CA MET A 134 -8.73 17.02 7.33
C MET A 134 -9.17 17.61 8.66
N THR A 135 -10.46 17.54 8.95
CA THR A 135 -11.03 18.01 10.22
C THR A 135 -10.49 17.21 11.40
N LEU A 136 -10.45 15.88 11.29
CA LEU A 136 -9.97 15.01 12.36
C LEU A 136 -8.46 15.14 12.56
N ALA A 137 -7.68 15.18 11.47
CA ALA A 137 -6.23 15.39 11.52
C ALA A 137 -5.88 16.72 12.20
N SER A 138 -6.59 17.81 11.87
CA SER A 138 -6.40 19.11 12.50
C SER A 138 -6.64 19.08 14.01
N ARG A 139 -7.58 18.28 14.49
CA ARG A 139 -7.88 18.14 15.93
C ARG A 139 -6.86 17.27 16.66
N LEU A 140 -6.43 16.17 16.05
CA LEU A 140 -5.56 15.19 16.69
C LEU A 140 -4.09 15.63 16.71
N LEU A 141 -3.66 16.34 15.66
CA LEU A 141 -2.24 16.60 15.42
C LEU A 141 -1.82 18.06 15.67
N ALA A 142 -2.74 18.94 16.04
CA ALA A 142 -2.41 20.35 16.27
C ALA A 142 -1.50 20.52 17.50
N GLY A 143 -0.34 21.09 17.31
CA GLY A 143 0.52 21.62 18.39
C GLY A 143 1.31 20.63 19.23
N SER A 144 1.15 19.31 19.05
CA SER A 144 1.88 18.29 19.83
C SER A 144 2.81 17.48 18.93
N PRO A 145 4.15 17.48 19.14
CA PRO A 145 5.04 16.63 18.36
C PRO A 145 4.62 15.13 18.41
N PRO A 146 4.59 14.45 17.25
CA PRO A 146 5.07 14.82 15.90
C PRO A 146 4.10 15.68 15.07
N GLY A 147 3.23 16.47 15.70
CA GLY A 147 2.08 17.14 15.14
C GLY A 147 2.31 18.21 14.07
N LEU A 148 1.24 18.92 13.75
CA LEU A 148 1.17 19.95 12.73
C LEU A 148 1.25 21.35 13.32
N SER A 149 1.93 22.28 12.66
CA SER A 149 1.90 23.70 13.00
C SER A 149 0.53 24.33 12.71
N ALA A 150 0.27 25.51 13.27
CA ALA A 150 -0.97 26.23 12.99
C ALA A 150 -1.13 26.59 11.49
N GLU A 151 -0.03 26.86 10.80
CA GLU A 151 -0.02 27.13 9.37
C GLU A 151 -0.32 25.87 8.55
N GLU A 152 0.28 24.71 8.92
CA GLU A 152 -0.03 23.42 8.31
C GLU A 152 -1.51 23.06 8.50
N VAL A 153 -2.05 23.25 9.69
CA VAL A 153 -3.48 23.04 9.97
C VAL A 153 -4.37 23.94 9.10
N ALA A 154 -4.03 25.23 8.98
CA ALA A 154 -4.76 26.14 8.09
C ALA A 154 -4.70 25.68 6.62
N GLY A 155 -3.53 25.19 6.18
CA GLY A 155 -3.34 24.61 4.86
C GLY A 155 -4.23 23.37 4.61
N LEU A 156 -4.41 22.50 5.60
CA LEU A 156 -5.28 21.33 5.48
C LEU A 156 -6.74 21.72 5.17
N HIS A 157 -7.25 22.78 5.77
CA HIS A 157 -8.62 23.23 5.53
C HIS A 157 -8.88 23.72 4.10
N ALA A 158 -7.85 24.09 3.35
CA ALA A 158 -7.95 24.47 1.96
C ALA A 158 -7.91 23.28 0.96
N LEU A 159 -7.54 22.07 1.43
CA LEU A 159 -7.34 20.91 0.57
C LEU A 159 -8.63 20.26 0.02
N PRO A 160 -9.77 20.17 0.74
CA PRO A 160 -10.90 19.36 0.28
C PRO A 160 -11.37 19.71 -1.12
N LEU A 161 -11.55 20.99 -1.43
CA LEU A 161 -11.95 21.42 -2.77
C LEU A 161 -10.89 21.08 -3.84
N ARG A 162 -9.61 21.27 -3.53
CA ARG A 162 -8.52 20.97 -4.45
C ARG A 162 -8.45 19.48 -4.76
N MET A 163 -8.60 18.61 -3.75
CA MET A 163 -8.59 17.16 -3.92
C MET A 163 -9.85 16.70 -4.67
N HIS A 164 -11.00 17.28 -4.40
CA HIS A 164 -12.22 17.02 -5.16
C HIS A 164 -12.02 17.31 -6.65
N LEU A 165 -11.53 18.49 -7.00
CA LEU A 165 -11.28 18.88 -8.41
C LEU A 165 -10.27 17.94 -9.08
N ARG A 166 -9.23 17.50 -8.36
CA ARG A 166 -8.28 16.48 -8.86
C ARG A 166 -8.95 15.13 -9.10
N CYS A 167 -9.82 14.66 -8.19
CA CYS A 167 -10.58 13.43 -8.39
C CYS A 167 -11.47 13.51 -9.64
N VAL A 168 -12.19 14.64 -9.84
CA VAL A 168 -13.00 14.87 -11.04
C VAL A 168 -12.12 14.85 -12.30
N LYS A 169 -10.99 15.55 -12.27
CA LYS A 169 -10.05 15.56 -13.41
C LYS A 169 -9.48 14.15 -13.66
N LEU A 170 -9.05 13.42 -12.63
CA LEU A 170 -8.50 12.08 -12.78
C LEU A 170 -9.52 11.10 -13.37
N ALA A 171 -10.79 11.22 -13.00
CA ALA A 171 -11.85 10.39 -13.56
C ALA A 171 -12.04 10.58 -15.08
N THR A 172 -11.64 11.73 -15.66
CA THR A 172 -11.78 11.99 -17.10
C THR A 172 -10.81 11.19 -17.98
N TYR A 173 -9.80 10.55 -17.41
CA TYR A 173 -8.87 9.70 -18.16
C TYR A 173 -9.40 8.28 -18.39
N GLY A 174 -10.50 7.89 -17.74
CA GLY A 174 -11.14 6.60 -17.99
C GLY A 174 -10.36 5.37 -17.49
N ILE A 175 -9.34 5.56 -16.68
CA ILE A 175 -8.56 4.46 -16.10
C ILE A 175 -9.39 3.79 -15.01
N PRO A 176 -9.68 2.47 -15.12
CA PRO A 176 -10.53 1.79 -14.15
C PRO A 176 -9.86 1.65 -12.77
N PRO A 177 -10.65 1.61 -11.68
CA PRO A 177 -10.14 1.19 -10.39
C PRO A 177 -9.72 -0.28 -10.44
N THR A 178 -8.84 -0.68 -9.54
CA THR A 178 -8.33 -2.04 -9.44
C THR A 178 -7.99 -2.43 -8.01
N LEU A 179 -7.54 -3.66 -7.81
CA LEU A 179 -6.92 -4.10 -6.57
C LEU A 179 -5.56 -3.41 -6.42
N VAL A 180 -5.41 -2.63 -5.35
CA VAL A 180 -4.20 -1.92 -4.99
C VAL A 180 -3.66 -2.52 -3.70
N HIS A 181 -2.37 -2.84 -3.65
CA HIS A 181 -1.71 -3.36 -2.45
C HIS A 181 -1.68 -2.31 -1.33
N GLY A 182 -1.42 -1.07 -1.70
CA GLY A 182 -1.48 0.11 -0.83
C GLY A 182 -0.17 0.44 -0.08
N ASP A 183 0.74 -0.52 0.06
CA ASP A 183 2.06 -0.34 0.69
C ASP A 183 3.12 -1.27 0.06
N LEU A 184 3.13 -1.38 -1.26
CA LEU A 184 3.98 -2.37 -1.95
C LEU A 184 5.48 -1.99 -1.88
N GLY A 185 5.83 -0.71 -1.88
CA GLY A 185 7.21 -0.25 -2.00
C GLY A 185 8.20 -0.94 -1.05
N GLY A 186 7.81 -1.11 0.22
CA GLY A 186 8.61 -1.79 1.25
C GLY A 186 8.43 -3.32 1.30
N ASN A 187 7.46 -3.87 0.56
CA ASN A 187 6.93 -5.21 0.77
C ASN A 187 7.13 -6.13 -0.45
N ILE A 188 8.32 -6.04 -1.06
CA ILE A 188 8.74 -6.91 -2.17
C ILE A 188 9.99 -7.69 -1.75
N LEU A 189 9.90 -9.02 -1.83
CA LEU A 189 11.09 -9.89 -1.74
C LEU A 189 11.50 -10.31 -3.14
N VAL A 190 12.82 -10.47 -3.36
CA VAL A 190 13.37 -10.91 -4.64
C VAL A 190 14.38 -12.05 -4.43
N HIS A 191 14.17 -13.18 -5.11
CA HIS A 191 15.09 -14.31 -5.09
C HIS A 191 15.28 -14.83 -6.52
N GLY A 192 16.44 -14.59 -7.11
CA GLY A 192 16.67 -14.84 -8.54
C GLY A 192 15.70 -14.01 -9.39
N GLU A 193 14.89 -14.68 -10.21
CA GLU A 193 13.84 -14.05 -11.04
C GLU A 193 12.44 -14.08 -10.38
N ARG A 194 12.33 -14.56 -9.15
CA ARG A 194 11.09 -14.62 -8.41
C ARG A 194 10.92 -13.35 -7.58
N TYR A 195 9.74 -12.75 -7.69
CA TYR A 195 9.28 -11.61 -6.89
C TYR A 195 8.12 -12.06 -6.01
N THR A 196 8.12 -11.67 -4.74
CA THR A 196 7.02 -11.97 -3.81
C THR A 196 6.50 -10.68 -3.22
N PHE A 197 5.21 -10.41 -3.44
CA PHE A 197 4.49 -9.25 -2.89
C PHE A 197 3.80 -9.71 -1.61
N PHE A 198 4.25 -9.23 -0.47
CA PHE A 198 3.76 -9.66 0.84
C PHE A 198 3.24 -8.48 1.65
N ASP A 199 2.60 -8.75 2.79
CA ASP A 199 2.00 -7.74 3.68
C ASP A 199 0.88 -6.92 3.02
N TRP A 200 -0.21 -7.58 2.65
CA TRP A 200 -1.39 -7.00 2.00
C TRP A 200 -2.33 -6.28 2.97
N THR A 201 -1.81 -5.76 4.07
CA THR A 201 -2.58 -5.13 5.16
C THR A 201 -3.40 -3.92 4.67
N ASP A 202 -2.85 -3.13 3.76
CA ASP A 202 -3.44 -1.91 3.19
C ASP A 202 -4.25 -2.14 1.90
N VAL A 203 -4.48 -3.40 1.54
CA VAL A 203 -5.19 -3.76 0.31
C VAL A 203 -6.55 -3.07 0.21
N CYS A 204 -6.85 -2.53 -0.96
CA CYS A 204 -8.12 -1.86 -1.25
C CYS A 204 -8.43 -1.82 -2.75
N ILE A 205 -9.66 -1.39 -3.09
CA ILE A 205 -10.02 -1.02 -4.45
C ILE A 205 -9.85 0.49 -4.61
N ALA A 206 -8.88 0.88 -5.44
CA ALA A 206 -8.52 2.27 -5.65
C ALA A 206 -8.07 2.55 -7.10
N HIS A 207 -7.67 3.79 -7.37
CA HIS A 207 -7.02 4.13 -8.63
C HIS A 207 -5.60 3.53 -8.66
N PRO A 208 -5.20 2.81 -9.71
CA PRO A 208 -3.91 2.08 -9.77
C PRO A 208 -2.69 2.96 -9.50
N PHE A 209 -2.70 4.20 -9.95
CA PHE A 209 -1.54 5.09 -9.84
C PHE A 209 -1.24 5.55 -8.41
N PHE A 210 -2.10 5.26 -7.43
CA PHE A 210 -1.78 5.45 -6.01
C PHE A 210 -0.69 4.49 -5.55
N GLU A 211 -0.66 3.27 -6.11
CA GLU A 211 0.42 2.31 -5.88
C GLU A 211 1.77 2.85 -6.36
N LEU A 212 1.81 3.36 -7.60
CA LEU A 212 3.03 3.91 -8.16
C LEU A 212 3.57 5.08 -7.33
N THR A 213 2.68 5.95 -6.82
CA THR A 213 3.07 7.06 -5.94
C THR A 213 3.79 6.55 -4.69
N THR A 214 3.25 5.51 -4.07
CA THR A 214 3.83 4.92 -2.84
C THR A 214 5.18 4.25 -3.12
N ILE A 215 5.29 3.52 -4.23
CA ILE A 215 6.55 2.86 -4.61
C ILE A 215 7.64 3.89 -4.90
N ILE A 216 7.33 4.92 -5.68
CA ILE A 216 8.28 6.00 -6.01
C ILE A 216 8.75 6.72 -4.74
N ASP A 217 7.81 7.04 -3.85
CA ASP A 217 8.13 7.65 -2.56
C ASP A 217 9.09 6.77 -1.75
N THR A 218 8.81 5.48 -1.59
CA THR A 218 9.67 4.54 -0.89
C THR A 218 11.06 4.43 -1.51
N VAL A 219 11.15 4.27 -2.84
CA VAL A 219 12.43 4.09 -3.55
C VAL A 219 13.37 5.28 -3.36
N PHE A 220 12.83 6.49 -3.35
CA PHE A 220 13.65 7.70 -3.24
C PHE A 220 13.87 8.16 -1.80
N ASP A 221 12.89 8.05 -0.92
CA ASP A 221 13.05 8.41 0.50
C ASP A 221 14.04 7.49 1.22
N ASP A 222 13.99 6.18 0.93
CA ASP A 222 14.93 5.21 1.47
C ASP A 222 16.28 5.21 0.72
N SER A 223 16.45 6.10 -0.27
CA SER A 223 17.68 6.24 -1.07
C SER A 223 18.12 4.92 -1.74
N VAL A 224 17.16 4.08 -2.12
CA VAL A 224 17.42 2.79 -2.77
C VAL A 224 18.01 2.99 -4.17
N LEU A 225 17.47 3.95 -4.91
CA LEU A 225 17.97 4.35 -6.23
C LEU A 225 18.37 5.83 -6.22
N PRO A 226 19.25 6.26 -7.16
CA PRO A 226 19.61 7.66 -7.31
C PRO A 226 18.37 8.53 -7.56
N HIS A 227 18.23 9.64 -6.81
CA HIS A 227 17.14 10.59 -6.98
C HIS A 227 17.37 11.47 -8.20
N GLU A 228 17.26 10.87 -9.39
CA GLU A 228 17.52 11.51 -10.68
C GLU A 228 16.27 11.48 -11.56
N ALA A 229 16.01 12.54 -12.31
CA ALA A 229 14.86 12.63 -13.19
C ALA A 229 14.73 11.46 -14.21
N PRO A 230 15.81 10.95 -14.83
CA PRO A 230 15.74 9.80 -15.71
C PRO A 230 15.29 8.51 -15.00
N VAL A 231 15.73 8.28 -13.75
CA VAL A 231 15.33 7.10 -12.98
C VAL A 231 13.83 7.16 -12.66
N HIS A 232 13.36 8.32 -12.19
CA HIS A 232 11.94 8.54 -11.92
C HIS A 232 11.09 8.30 -13.18
N THR A 233 11.51 8.83 -14.32
CA THR A 233 10.82 8.68 -15.61
C THR A 233 10.74 7.20 -16.02
N GLN A 234 11.84 6.46 -15.88
CA GLN A 234 11.89 5.04 -16.26
C GLN A 234 11.00 4.18 -15.38
N LEU A 235 10.97 4.42 -14.06
CA LEU A 235 10.06 3.70 -13.16
C LEU A 235 8.60 4.00 -13.52
N ARG A 236 8.25 5.27 -13.68
CA ARG A 236 6.91 5.70 -14.08
C ARG A 236 6.47 5.05 -15.38
N ASP A 237 7.26 5.20 -16.43
CA ASP A 237 6.89 4.75 -17.76
C ASP A 237 6.77 3.21 -17.83
N THR A 238 7.63 2.48 -17.10
CA THR A 238 7.51 1.03 -16.97
C THR A 238 6.19 0.60 -16.32
N TYR A 239 5.72 1.32 -15.30
CA TYR A 239 4.45 1.00 -14.68
C TYR A 239 3.25 1.41 -15.54
N LEU A 240 3.37 2.51 -16.29
CA LEU A 240 2.29 3.02 -17.13
C LEU A 240 2.11 2.23 -18.42
N GLU A 241 3.15 1.56 -18.92
CA GLU A 241 3.11 0.81 -20.18
C GLU A 241 1.93 -0.19 -20.27
N PRO A 242 1.65 -1.08 -19.31
CA PRO A 242 0.52 -1.99 -19.38
C PRO A 242 -0.85 -1.29 -19.42
N TRP A 243 -0.94 -0.06 -18.91
CA TRP A 243 -2.17 0.75 -18.91
C TRP A 243 -2.47 1.40 -20.26
N THR A 244 -1.57 1.29 -21.25
CA THR A 244 -1.81 1.75 -22.62
C THR A 244 -2.98 1.04 -23.31
N ALA A 245 -3.48 -0.04 -22.72
CA ALA A 245 -4.74 -0.67 -23.12
C ALA A 245 -5.98 0.23 -22.89
N TYR A 246 -5.87 1.25 -22.03
CA TYR A 246 -6.98 2.15 -21.67
C TYR A 246 -6.82 3.56 -22.22
N GLU A 247 -5.57 4.08 -22.32
CA GLU A 247 -5.32 5.45 -22.73
C GLU A 247 -3.92 5.56 -23.37
N THR A 248 -3.62 6.63 -24.12
CA THR A 248 -2.28 6.87 -24.67
C THR A 248 -1.26 7.16 -23.59
N ILE A 249 0.03 6.91 -23.86
CA ILE A 249 1.08 7.09 -22.85
C ILE A 249 1.17 8.55 -22.37
N GLU A 250 1.00 9.53 -23.26
CA GLU A 250 1.03 10.94 -22.92
C GLU A 250 -0.08 11.28 -21.91
N ARG A 251 -1.29 10.76 -22.12
CA ARG A 251 -2.43 10.98 -21.24
C ARG A 251 -2.31 10.18 -19.94
N LEU A 252 -1.65 9.02 -19.95
CA LEU A 252 -1.30 8.28 -18.74
C LEU A 252 -0.31 9.04 -17.86
N VAL A 253 0.68 9.71 -18.49
CA VAL A 253 1.63 10.58 -17.78
C VAL A 253 0.90 11.76 -17.13
N GLU A 254 0.03 12.45 -17.87
CA GLU A 254 -0.81 13.53 -17.30
C GLU A 254 -1.69 13.01 -16.15
N ALA A 255 -2.31 11.84 -16.31
CA ALA A 255 -3.13 11.23 -15.28
C ALA A 255 -2.31 10.90 -14.02
N PHE A 256 -1.08 10.41 -14.19
CA PHE A 256 -0.18 10.15 -13.06
C PHE A 256 0.17 11.45 -12.31
N GLU A 257 0.50 12.54 -13.00
CA GLU A 257 0.77 13.85 -12.39
C GLU A 257 -0.44 14.36 -11.59
N VAL A 258 -1.66 14.19 -12.14
CA VAL A 258 -2.91 14.53 -11.42
C VAL A 258 -3.11 13.64 -10.21
N SER A 259 -2.74 12.36 -10.30
CA SER A 259 -2.96 11.36 -9.25
C SER A 259 -1.96 11.46 -8.09
N THR A 260 -0.76 11.99 -8.28
CA THR A 260 0.30 12.00 -7.27
C THR A 260 -0.15 12.60 -5.92
N PRO A 261 -0.77 13.79 -5.85
CA PRO A 261 -1.28 14.28 -4.56
C PRO A 261 -2.46 13.44 -4.02
N LEU A 262 -3.23 12.77 -4.89
CA LEU A 262 -4.30 11.88 -4.45
C LEU A 262 -3.74 10.57 -3.87
N GLY A 263 -2.58 10.10 -4.34
CA GLY A 263 -1.84 8.99 -3.73
C GLY A 263 -1.39 9.32 -2.30
N ALA A 264 -0.84 10.53 -2.07
CA ALA A 264 -0.52 11.00 -0.72
C ALA A 264 -1.78 11.11 0.18
N LEU A 265 -2.89 11.60 -0.37
CA LEU A 265 -4.18 11.62 0.33
C LEU A 265 -4.67 10.21 0.67
N HIS A 266 -4.54 9.27 -0.25
CA HIS A 266 -4.88 7.86 -0.05
C HIS A 266 -4.10 7.26 1.13
N GLN A 267 -2.79 7.51 1.20
CA GLN A 267 -1.95 7.10 2.31
C GLN A 267 -2.37 7.75 3.64
N ALA A 268 -2.63 9.06 3.64
CA ALA A 268 -3.15 9.73 4.82
C ALA A 268 -4.47 9.13 5.31
N MET A 269 -5.35 8.67 4.41
CA MET A 269 -6.57 7.96 4.76
C MET A 269 -6.30 6.59 5.39
N SER A 270 -5.31 5.82 4.89
CA SER A 270 -4.89 4.54 5.48
C SER A 270 -4.38 4.74 6.90
N TYR A 271 -3.43 5.66 7.10
CA TYR A 271 -2.90 5.96 8.42
C TYR A 271 -3.95 6.47 9.41
N MET A 272 -4.86 7.35 8.96
CA MET A 272 -5.95 7.82 9.81
C MET A 272 -6.90 6.69 10.21
N TRP A 273 -7.22 5.80 9.28
CA TRP A 273 -8.09 4.66 9.56
C TRP A 273 -7.46 3.70 10.57
N MET A 274 -6.17 3.39 10.43
CA MET A 274 -5.42 2.60 11.42
C MET A 274 -5.42 3.29 12.79
N LEU A 275 -5.08 4.57 12.82
CA LEU A 275 -4.97 5.39 14.05
C LEU A 275 -6.30 5.43 14.83
N MET A 276 -7.43 5.46 14.12
CA MET A 276 -8.76 5.47 14.75
C MET A 276 -9.18 4.10 15.31
N ASN A 277 -8.51 3.03 14.93
CA ASN A 277 -8.86 1.66 15.32
C ASN A 277 -7.85 1.01 16.28
N VAL A 278 -6.70 1.65 16.54
CA VAL A 278 -5.72 1.18 17.52
C VAL A 278 -5.91 1.86 18.88
N ALA A 279 -5.40 1.22 19.94
CA ALA A 279 -5.39 1.80 21.29
C ALA A 279 -4.55 3.09 21.34
N GLU A 280 -4.88 4.00 22.23
CA GLU A 280 -4.29 5.35 22.27
C GLU A 280 -2.77 5.32 22.50
N ASP A 281 -2.29 4.42 23.35
CA ASP A 281 -0.88 4.22 23.67
C ASP A 281 -0.05 3.66 22.50
N ALA A 282 -0.72 3.11 21.47
CA ALA A 282 -0.08 2.55 20.28
C ALA A 282 -0.09 3.51 19.06
N ARG A 283 -0.65 4.73 19.20
CA ARG A 283 -0.85 5.67 18.08
C ARG A 283 0.42 6.35 17.58
N TRP A 284 1.41 6.49 18.41
CA TRP A 284 2.58 7.35 18.18
C TRP A 284 3.36 7.04 16.89
N GLU A 285 3.44 5.77 16.47
CA GLU A 285 4.09 5.38 15.21
C GLU A 285 3.24 5.81 14.00
N LEU A 286 1.92 5.61 14.10
CA LEU A 286 0.97 5.93 13.04
C LEU A 286 0.80 7.45 12.86
N GLU A 287 0.88 8.22 13.94
CA GLU A 287 0.83 9.69 13.89
C GLU A 287 1.96 10.27 13.06
N ARG A 288 3.18 9.73 13.18
CA ARG A 288 4.33 10.17 12.36
C ARG A 288 4.10 9.92 10.88
N GLY A 289 3.60 8.74 10.51
CA GLY A 289 3.26 8.41 9.14
C GLY A 289 2.15 9.31 8.59
N LEU A 290 1.09 9.54 9.38
CA LEU A 290 0.01 10.43 9.00
C LEU A 290 0.51 11.86 8.75
N VAL A 291 1.31 12.42 9.67
CA VAL A 291 1.88 13.77 9.54
C VAL A 291 2.74 13.88 8.28
N ARG A 292 3.60 12.87 8.01
CA ARG A 292 4.42 12.84 6.79
C ARG A 292 3.55 12.95 5.54
N TRP A 293 2.53 12.11 5.40
CA TRP A 293 1.68 12.11 4.22
C TRP A 293 0.81 13.38 4.08
N LEU A 294 0.36 13.95 5.20
CA LEU A 294 -0.32 15.24 5.18
C LEU A 294 0.60 16.37 4.71
N ARG A 295 1.88 16.36 5.09
CA ARG A 295 2.87 17.33 4.60
C ARG A 295 3.11 17.22 3.10
N HIS A 296 3.05 16.03 2.51
CA HIS A 296 3.11 15.87 1.05
C HIS A 296 1.94 16.54 0.31
N LEU A 297 0.83 16.80 0.98
CA LEU A 297 -0.34 17.50 0.42
C LEU A 297 -0.21 19.03 0.51
N LEU A 298 0.61 19.51 1.42
CA LEU A 298 0.81 20.95 1.65
C LEU A 298 1.82 21.51 0.65
N PRO A 299 1.72 22.79 0.27
CA PRO A 299 2.76 23.45 -0.51
C PRO A 299 4.10 23.33 0.23
N SER A 300 5.14 22.91 -0.49
CA SER A 300 6.49 22.89 0.09
C SER A 300 6.83 24.30 0.58
N GLN A 301 7.06 24.46 1.86
CA GLN A 301 7.73 25.65 2.39
C GLN A 301 9.22 25.53 2.04
N ARG A 302 9.55 25.75 0.74
CA ARG A 302 10.93 26.07 0.39
C ARG A 302 11.11 27.52 0.80
N PRO A 303 12.08 27.86 1.67
CA PRO A 303 12.50 29.25 1.79
C PRO A 303 12.91 29.69 0.39
N GLU A 304 12.27 30.77 -0.10
CA GLU A 304 12.76 31.50 -1.27
C GLU A 304 14.16 31.97 -0.90
N GLY A 305 15.18 31.27 -1.41
CA GLY A 305 16.57 31.64 -1.27
C GLY A 305 17.04 32.45 -2.47
#